data_4a5305fc191d9f7c4485d9a2ac33a2c9
#
_entry.id   4a5305fc191d9f7c4485d9a2ac33a2c9
#
_cell.length_a   1.000
_cell.length_b   1.000
_cell.length_c   1.000
_cell.angle_alpha   90.00
_cell.angle_beta   90.00
_cell.angle_gamma   90.00
#
_symmetry.space_group_name_H-M   'P 1'
#
loop_
_entity.id
_entity.type
_entity.pdbx_description
1 polymer ?
#
loop_
_entity_poly.entity_id
_entity_poly.type
_entity_poly.pdbx_seq_one_letter_code
_entity_poly.pdbx_strand_id
1 'polypeptide(L)'
;RRLRRICHYYGTEPQFITCSATIAEPLSFAKKLTLLDFELIEQSGAPSGEKTFLFWDPAMKQEEGLRRSMNTEASLLFYHLISSNIRTIVFTRTRSVAEIILKTTRDLLSGSHSSLVERITSYRAGYIPELRRKIEKQLNTGELLGVVTTSALEVGVDIGTLDACVMVGFPGNIMSTWQQAGRVGRRTGASIVVIIATETPHDHYYLHHGEDFFNSCYESCVLDIDNPYILDGHLRCAAYELPFEEHDESYFGKLLLPFVRAYNEKNYLFYKENKFYWNIEDYYPAKDFSLRTGGGELYQIVNSSPPCNILGTTPGRNVKFYFHPGAIYIHQGENYKVLELDERKKKIYVIPDPVEYYTLPQIISEVEPVKPAEKKSYLREFYLGPLRIKEKCVSYREIEILTGKYLKTVPLNIEDNLMDTCGFWFAISEEIQKILRTTGIDLSGSLHGAGNSLTFIIPLFTLCNTGDIGIIVNLFHPATGKPTIFIYDRFPGGIGYSYKGCELFPSLIEKSFEMIMRCRCENGCPRCMYSSKSPYPQNYLNKTGALLILEGLMAEIRDCSGEVKRDT
;
A
#
# COMPACT_ATOMS: atom_id res chain seq x y z
N ARG A 1 5.67 -5.11 23.81
CA ARG A 1 6.59 -6.05 24.42
C ARG A 1 7.76 -5.35 25.11
N ARG A 2 8.53 -4.48 24.46
CA ARG A 2 9.62 -3.69 25.08
C ARG A 2 9.14 -2.90 26.30
N LEU A 3 8.02 -2.18 26.18
CA LEU A 3 7.43 -1.43 27.29
C LEU A 3 7.07 -2.34 28.47
N ARG A 4 6.46 -3.50 28.23
CA ARG A 4 6.14 -4.48 29.29
C ARG A 4 7.39 -4.96 30.00
N ARG A 5 8.46 -5.27 29.26
CA ARG A 5 9.75 -5.66 29.83
C ARG A 5 10.32 -4.58 30.75
N ILE A 6 10.26 -3.31 30.33
CA ILE A 6 10.69 -2.18 31.15
C ILE A 6 9.81 -2.05 32.41
N CYS A 7 8.49 -2.13 32.26
CA CYS A 7 7.57 -2.07 33.42
C CYS A 7 7.85 -3.19 34.42
N HIS A 8 8.04 -4.42 33.93
CA HIS A 8 8.36 -5.55 34.79
C HIS A 8 9.69 -5.34 35.54
N TYR A 9 10.72 -4.80 34.86
CA TYR A 9 12.00 -4.46 35.52
C TYR A 9 11.82 -3.48 36.69
N TYR A 10 10.90 -2.52 36.56
CA TYR A 10 10.58 -1.57 37.63
C TYR A 10 9.49 -2.08 38.61
N GLY A 11 9.09 -3.36 38.52
CA GLY A 11 8.10 -3.97 39.41
C GLY A 11 6.69 -3.43 39.22
N THR A 12 6.33 -2.98 38.02
CA THR A 12 5.01 -2.43 37.73
C THR A 12 4.28 -3.25 36.65
N GLU A 13 2.98 -3.41 36.81
CA GLU A 13 2.09 -4.05 35.83
C GLU A 13 0.99 -3.07 35.43
N PRO A 14 1.24 -2.21 34.41
CA PRO A 14 0.25 -1.24 34.00
C PRO A 14 -0.91 -1.91 33.25
N GLN A 15 -2.10 -1.39 33.43
CA GLN A 15 -3.25 -1.72 32.60
C GLN A 15 -3.08 -1.12 31.21
N PHE A 16 -3.29 -1.94 30.17
CA PHE A 16 -3.24 -1.51 28.78
C PHE A 16 -4.65 -1.28 28.26
N ILE A 17 -4.92 -0.07 27.79
CA ILE A 17 -6.13 0.30 27.08
C ILE A 17 -5.74 0.61 25.64
N THR A 18 -6.27 -0.17 24.70
CA THR A 18 -6.03 0.03 23.27
C THR A 18 -7.33 0.47 22.61
N CYS A 19 -7.26 1.41 21.68
CA CYS A 19 -8.42 1.84 20.91
C CYS A 19 -8.08 1.96 19.42
N SER A 20 -9.05 1.63 18.59
CA SER A 20 -8.99 1.80 17.15
C SER A 20 -10.36 2.26 16.65
N ALA A 21 -10.37 3.04 15.56
CA ALA A 21 -11.63 3.41 14.94
C ALA A 21 -12.28 2.21 14.23
N THR A 22 -11.44 1.39 13.58
CA THR A 22 -11.86 0.24 12.76
C THR A 22 -10.69 -0.74 12.69
N ILE A 23 -10.91 -1.99 13.03
CA ILE A 23 -9.93 -3.06 12.92
C ILE A 23 -10.63 -4.42 12.91
N ALA A 24 -10.21 -5.33 12.04
CA ALA A 24 -10.64 -6.73 12.10
C ALA A 24 -9.89 -7.47 13.21
N GLU A 25 -10.57 -8.41 13.86
CA GLU A 25 -10.00 -9.30 14.86
C GLU A 25 -9.21 -8.58 15.97
N PRO A 26 -9.76 -7.54 16.65
CA PRO A 26 -9.03 -6.66 17.56
C PRO A 26 -8.36 -7.41 18.72
N LEU A 27 -9.02 -8.43 19.29
CA LEU A 27 -8.48 -9.23 20.40
C LEU A 27 -7.24 -10.02 19.99
N SER A 28 -7.30 -10.71 18.85
CA SER A 28 -6.18 -11.48 18.32
C SER A 28 -4.99 -10.58 18.03
N PHE A 29 -5.24 -9.42 17.41
CA PHE A 29 -4.20 -8.44 17.09
C PHE A 29 -3.55 -7.84 18.34
N ALA A 30 -4.36 -7.39 19.31
CA ALA A 30 -3.87 -6.84 20.57
C ALA A 30 -3.06 -7.87 21.37
N LYS A 31 -3.53 -9.12 21.42
CA LYS A 31 -2.82 -10.25 22.08
C LYS A 31 -1.48 -10.54 21.40
N LYS A 32 -1.44 -10.62 20.06
CA LYS A 32 -0.19 -10.80 19.30
C LYS A 32 0.81 -9.68 19.57
N LEU A 33 0.35 -8.42 19.63
CA LEU A 33 1.19 -7.26 19.85
C LEU A 33 1.77 -7.19 21.27
N THR A 34 0.95 -7.45 22.28
CA THR A 34 1.28 -7.18 23.68
C THR A 34 1.58 -8.44 24.49
N LEU A 35 1.15 -9.63 24.07
CA LEU A 35 1.12 -10.89 24.82
C LEU A 35 0.20 -10.82 26.05
N LEU A 36 -0.84 -9.99 26.00
CA LEU A 36 -1.86 -9.87 27.05
C LEU A 36 -3.23 -10.24 26.49
N ASP A 37 -4.10 -10.75 27.34
CA ASP A 37 -5.51 -10.91 27.04
C ASP A 37 -6.23 -9.58 27.25
N PHE A 38 -7.22 -9.29 26.39
CA PHE A 38 -8.00 -8.06 26.42
C PHE A 38 -9.49 -8.38 26.48
N GLU A 39 -10.22 -7.50 27.12
CA GLU A 39 -11.67 -7.44 27.02
C GLU A 39 -12.05 -6.47 25.89
N LEU A 40 -13.00 -6.89 25.02
CA LEU A 40 -13.43 -6.12 23.85
C LEU A 40 -14.68 -5.32 24.17
N ILE A 41 -14.63 -4.02 23.87
CA ILE A 41 -15.79 -3.12 23.91
C ILE A 41 -16.03 -2.63 22.49
N GLU A 42 -17.08 -3.15 21.82
CA GLU A 42 -17.40 -2.83 20.42
C GLU A 42 -18.54 -1.79 20.29
N GLN A 43 -19.41 -1.68 21.29
CA GLN A 43 -20.57 -0.83 21.19
C GLN A 43 -20.17 0.64 21.26
N SER A 44 -20.47 1.38 20.20
CA SER A 44 -20.32 2.82 20.18
C SER A 44 -21.52 3.48 20.87
N GLY A 45 -21.26 4.22 21.95
CA GLY A 45 -22.26 5.10 22.58
C GLY A 45 -22.34 6.49 21.94
N ALA A 46 -21.55 6.79 20.91
CA ALA A 46 -21.52 8.09 20.27
C ALA A 46 -22.75 8.28 19.36
N PRO A 47 -23.42 9.46 19.40
CA PRO A 47 -24.49 9.75 18.45
C PRO A 47 -23.92 9.83 17.02
N SER A 48 -24.60 9.23 16.06
CA SER A 48 -24.28 9.31 14.65
C SER A 48 -25.51 9.75 13.86
N GLY A 49 -25.32 10.69 12.93
CA GLY A 49 -26.33 11.07 11.95
C GLY A 49 -26.44 10.03 10.82
N GLU A 50 -27.50 10.15 10.05
CA GLU A 50 -27.67 9.35 8.83
C GLU A 50 -26.57 9.68 7.82
N LYS A 51 -26.00 8.64 7.20
CA LYS A 51 -24.98 8.77 6.15
C LYS A 51 -25.47 8.10 4.88
N THR A 52 -25.56 8.88 3.82
CA THR A 52 -25.86 8.37 2.47
C THR A 52 -24.57 8.17 1.71
N PHE A 53 -24.30 6.95 1.21
CA PHE A 53 -23.17 6.66 0.37
C PHE A 53 -23.59 6.60 -1.10
N LEU A 54 -22.84 7.30 -1.96
CA LEU A 54 -22.98 7.28 -3.41
C LEU A 54 -21.69 6.76 -4.04
N PHE A 55 -21.80 5.66 -4.80
CA PHE A 55 -20.75 5.17 -5.68
C PHE A 55 -20.97 5.80 -7.05
N TRP A 56 -20.12 6.73 -7.44
CA TRP A 56 -20.26 7.56 -8.63
C TRP A 56 -19.37 7.07 -9.75
N ASP A 57 -19.97 6.59 -10.85
CA ASP A 57 -19.24 6.23 -12.08
C ASP A 57 -19.22 7.44 -13.05
N PRO A 58 -18.05 8.07 -13.31
CA PRO A 58 -17.98 9.21 -14.23
C PRO A 58 -18.59 8.92 -15.60
N ALA A 59 -19.40 9.85 -16.11
CA ALA A 59 -20.13 9.68 -17.37
C ALA A 59 -19.21 9.47 -18.56
N MET A 60 -19.61 8.60 -19.51
CA MET A 60 -18.99 8.47 -20.82
C MET A 60 -19.29 9.72 -21.65
N LYS A 61 -18.27 10.31 -22.28
CA LYS A 61 -18.47 11.33 -23.29
C LYS A 61 -19.02 10.68 -24.56
N GLN A 62 -20.18 11.13 -25.02
CA GLN A 62 -20.89 10.51 -26.14
C GLN A 62 -20.11 10.55 -27.47
N GLU A 63 -19.25 11.55 -27.66
CA GLU A 63 -18.56 11.78 -28.96
C GLU A 63 -17.18 11.10 -29.06
N GLU A 64 -16.54 10.74 -27.94
CA GLU A 64 -15.14 10.25 -27.93
C GLU A 64 -14.98 8.83 -27.37
N GLY A 65 -16.04 8.21 -26.85
CA GLY A 65 -15.95 6.92 -26.15
C GLY A 65 -15.07 6.96 -24.88
N LEU A 66 -14.61 8.15 -24.47
CA LEU A 66 -13.78 8.38 -23.31
C LEU A 66 -14.65 8.83 -22.11
N ARG A 67 -14.30 8.39 -20.91
CA ARG A 67 -14.94 8.91 -19.70
C ARG A 67 -14.43 10.31 -19.34
N ARG A 68 -15.26 11.07 -18.64
CA ARG A 68 -14.78 12.32 -18.03
C ARG A 68 -13.71 12.01 -16.98
N SER A 69 -12.70 12.87 -16.92
CA SER A 69 -11.68 12.75 -15.89
C SER A 69 -12.29 12.81 -14.49
N MET A 70 -11.90 11.90 -13.60
CA MET A 70 -12.28 11.92 -12.20
C MET A 70 -11.97 13.27 -11.52
N ASN A 71 -10.89 13.94 -11.93
CA ASN A 71 -10.53 15.26 -11.39
C ASN A 71 -11.56 16.31 -11.79
N THR A 72 -12.05 16.26 -13.03
CA THR A 72 -13.10 17.15 -13.53
C THR A 72 -14.41 16.93 -12.79
N GLU A 73 -14.83 15.66 -12.63
CA GLU A 73 -16.05 15.32 -11.87
C GLU A 73 -15.95 15.77 -10.41
N ALA A 74 -14.82 15.52 -9.76
CA ALA A 74 -14.58 15.96 -8.39
C ALA A 74 -14.60 17.48 -8.24
N SER A 75 -13.99 18.21 -9.19
CA SER A 75 -13.98 19.67 -9.18
C SER A 75 -15.37 20.26 -9.37
N LEU A 76 -16.17 19.69 -10.28
CA LEU A 76 -17.55 20.13 -10.53
C LEU A 76 -18.44 19.82 -9.31
N LEU A 77 -18.34 18.62 -8.73
CA LEU A 77 -19.10 18.27 -7.55
C LEU A 77 -18.72 19.16 -6.35
N PHE A 78 -17.42 19.39 -6.14
CA PHE A 78 -16.94 20.27 -5.08
C PHE A 78 -17.43 21.71 -5.29
N TYR A 79 -17.39 22.23 -6.52
CA TYR A 79 -17.96 23.53 -6.87
C TYR A 79 -19.43 23.63 -6.52
N HIS A 80 -20.26 22.65 -6.89
CA HIS A 80 -21.70 22.66 -6.59
C HIS A 80 -21.99 22.59 -5.09
N LEU A 81 -21.27 21.74 -4.35
CA LEU A 81 -21.44 21.63 -2.90
C LEU A 81 -21.06 22.94 -2.19
N ILE A 82 -19.95 23.57 -2.55
CA ILE A 82 -19.51 24.85 -1.97
C ILE A 82 -20.46 25.97 -2.35
N SER A 83 -20.92 26.05 -3.62
CA SER A 83 -21.91 27.03 -4.06
C SER A 83 -23.26 26.92 -3.32
N SER A 84 -23.59 25.70 -2.87
CA SER A 84 -24.76 25.42 -2.03
C SER A 84 -24.49 25.61 -0.53
N ASN A 85 -23.33 26.16 -0.17
CA ASN A 85 -22.92 26.41 1.24
C ASN A 85 -22.82 25.12 2.08
N ILE A 86 -22.54 23.97 1.44
CA ILE A 86 -22.35 22.67 2.10
C ILE A 86 -20.88 22.51 2.49
N ARG A 87 -20.62 22.28 3.77
CA ARG A 87 -19.25 22.10 4.30
C ARG A 87 -18.67 20.78 3.82
N THR A 88 -17.64 20.85 2.97
CA THR A 88 -17.18 19.70 2.20
C THR A 88 -15.70 19.41 2.41
N ILE A 89 -15.36 18.12 2.57
CA ILE A 89 -13.99 17.61 2.48
C ILE A 89 -13.85 16.74 1.22
N VAL A 90 -12.76 16.97 0.47
CA VAL A 90 -12.41 16.18 -0.70
C VAL A 90 -11.11 15.44 -0.42
N PHE A 91 -11.15 14.12 -0.44
CA PHE A 91 -9.97 13.26 -0.30
C PHE A 91 -9.42 12.84 -1.66
N THR A 92 -8.11 12.92 -1.80
CA THR A 92 -7.39 12.51 -3.02
C THR A 92 -6.21 11.60 -2.68
N ARG A 93 -5.79 10.78 -3.63
CA ARG A 93 -4.63 9.87 -3.44
C ARG A 93 -3.28 10.58 -3.50
N THR A 94 -3.20 11.70 -4.25
CA THR A 94 -1.93 12.40 -4.47
C THR A 94 -2.07 13.89 -4.21
N ARG A 95 -0.95 14.51 -3.81
CA ARG A 95 -0.87 15.95 -3.58
C ARG A 95 -1.15 16.76 -4.86
N SER A 96 -0.68 16.28 -6.01
CA SER A 96 -0.89 16.95 -7.30
C SER A 96 -2.37 17.02 -7.67
N VAL A 97 -3.12 15.92 -7.46
CA VAL A 97 -4.56 15.89 -7.72
C VAL A 97 -5.30 16.85 -6.79
N ALA A 98 -4.89 16.95 -5.51
CA ALA A 98 -5.50 17.90 -4.58
C ALA A 98 -5.35 19.36 -5.05
N GLU A 99 -4.18 19.73 -5.54
CA GLU A 99 -3.93 21.07 -6.06
C GLU A 99 -4.69 21.35 -7.37
N ILE A 100 -4.78 20.36 -8.27
CA ILE A 100 -5.55 20.49 -9.51
C ILE A 100 -7.03 20.72 -9.20
N ILE A 101 -7.62 19.92 -8.32
CA ILE A 101 -9.03 20.07 -7.93
C ILE A 101 -9.26 21.43 -7.29
N LEU A 102 -8.40 21.86 -6.35
CA LEU A 102 -8.52 23.17 -5.72
C LEU A 102 -8.45 24.30 -6.73
N LYS A 103 -7.45 24.29 -7.63
CA LYS A 103 -7.28 25.31 -8.67
C LYS A 103 -8.50 25.37 -9.59
N THR A 104 -8.90 24.23 -10.17
CA THR A 104 -10.06 24.17 -11.08
C THR A 104 -11.33 24.65 -10.38
N THR A 105 -11.56 24.28 -9.13
CA THR A 105 -12.75 24.74 -8.36
C THR A 105 -12.69 26.23 -8.09
N ARG A 106 -11.53 26.81 -7.78
CA ARG A 106 -11.35 28.26 -7.62
C ARG A 106 -11.62 29.01 -8.91
N ASP A 107 -11.15 28.50 -10.04
CA ASP A 107 -11.42 29.10 -11.35
C ASP A 107 -12.92 29.13 -11.66
N LEU A 108 -13.63 28.02 -11.38
CA LEU A 108 -15.10 27.95 -11.52
C LEU A 108 -15.85 28.94 -10.60
N LEU A 109 -15.43 29.02 -9.32
CA LEU A 109 -16.03 29.93 -8.34
C LEU A 109 -15.78 31.40 -8.68
N SER A 110 -14.61 31.73 -9.23
CA SER A 110 -14.24 33.11 -9.60
C SER A 110 -15.21 33.72 -10.61
N GLY A 111 -15.78 32.88 -11.50
CA GLY A 111 -16.75 33.32 -12.51
C GLY A 111 -18.16 33.56 -11.97
N SER A 112 -18.57 32.91 -10.88
CA SER A 112 -19.98 32.92 -10.42
C SER A 112 -20.16 33.25 -8.94
N HIS A 113 -19.19 32.93 -8.09
CA HIS A 113 -19.27 33.04 -6.62
C HIS A 113 -17.94 33.50 -6.04
N SER A 114 -17.40 34.63 -6.47
CA SER A 114 -16.04 35.11 -6.12
C SER A 114 -15.77 35.21 -4.61
N SER A 115 -16.80 35.50 -3.80
CA SER A 115 -16.70 35.55 -2.33
C SER A 115 -16.40 34.18 -1.67
N LEU A 116 -16.59 33.07 -2.40
CA LEU A 116 -16.35 31.72 -1.87
C LEU A 116 -14.93 31.19 -2.20
N VAL A 117 -14.19 31.87 -3.08
CA VAL A 117 -12.84 31.45 -3.50
C VAL A 117 -11.88 31.33 -2.32
N GLU A 118 -11.92 32.29 -1.39
CA GLU A 118 -11.08 32.31 -0.19
C GLU A 118 -11.59 31.35 0.92
N ARG A 119 -12.78 30.79 0.76
CA ARG A 119 -13.38 29.84 1.72
C ARG A 119 -13.05 28.38 1.42
N ILE A 120 -12.22 28.12 0.43
CA ILE A 120 -11.70 26.78 0.12
C ILE A 120 -10.18 26.76 0.08
N THR A 121 -9.59 25.67 0.57
CA THR A 121 -8.14 25.51 0.60
C THR A 121 -7.70 24.06 0.40
N SER A 122 -6.40 23.84 0.23
CA SER A 122 -5.79 22.49 0.34
C SER A 122 -5.16 22.31 1.73
N TYR A 123 -5.04 21.03 2.15
CA TYR A 123 -4.34 20.65 3.37
C TYR A 123 -3.40 19.47 3.11
N ARG A 124 -2.15 19.58 3.60
CA ARG A 124 -1.11 18.56 3.40
C ARG A 124 -0.27 18.40 4.65
N ALA A 125 0.17 17.17 4.90
CA ALA A 125 1.11 16.86 6.00
C ALA A 125 2.44 17.62 5.89
N GLY A 126 2.86 18.00 4.67
CA GLY A 126 4.10 18.75 4.41
C GLY A 126 4.03 20.26 4.66
N TYR A 127 2.87 20.80 5.04
CA TYR A 127 2.77 22.20 5.46
C TYR A 127 3.44 22.44 6.81
N ILE A 128 3.99 23.64 7.01
CA ILE A 128 4.53 24.05 8.31
C ILE A 128 3.47 23.96 9.40
N PRO A 129 3.83 23.63 10.64
CA PRO A 129 2.87 23.40 11.73
C PRO A 129 1.91 24.55 11.97
N GLU A 130 2.38 25.80 11.84
CA GLU A 130 1.57 27.01 12.04
C GLU A 130 0.45 27.10 11.01
N LEU A 131 0.75 26.86 9.74
CA LEU A 131 -0.24 26.87 8.66
C LEU A 131 -1.27 25.76 8.84
N ARG A 132 -0.84 24.56 9.23
CA ARG A 132 -1.76 23.44 9.50
C ARG A 132 -2.75 23.80 10.60
N ARG A 133 -2.27 24.30 11.76
CA ARG A 133 -3.12 24.73 12.88
C ARG A 133 -4.09 25.84 12.49
N LYS A 134 -3.66 26.79 11.63
CA LYS A 134 -4.52 27.84 11.10
C LYS A 134 -5.69 27.26 10.30
N ILE A 135 -5.39 26.37 9.33
CA ILE A 135 -6.43 25.73 8.50
C ILE A 135 -7.38 24.90 9.35
N GLU A 136 -6.86 24.10 10.29
CA GLU A 136 -7.65 23.28 11.21
C GLU A 136 -8.63 24.16 12.02
N LYS A 137 -8.14 25.27 12.55
CA LYS A 137 -8.98 26.24 13.27
C LYS A 137 -10.06 26.85 12.36
N GLN A 138 -9.72 27.25 11.15
CA GLN A 138 -10.66 27.85 10.19
C GLN A 138 -11.73 26.86 9.73
N LEU A 139 -11.39 25.57 9.59
CA LEU A 139 -12.36 24.51 9.32
C LEU A 139 -13.30 24.32 10.51
N ASN A 140 -12.76 24.28 11.72
CA ASN A 140 -13.57 24.08 12.93
C ASN A 140 -14.55 25.24 13.17
N THR A 141 -14.12 26.48 12.98
CA THR A 141 -14.97 27.68 13.13
C THR A 141 -15.97 27.89 11.98
N GLY A 142 -15.81 27.16 10.84
CA GLY A 142 -16.66 27.37 9.66
C GLY A 142 -16.27 28.57 8.79
N GLU A 143 -15.14 29.21 9.07
CA GLU A 143 -14.56 30.24 8.20
C GLU A 143 -14.22 29.64 6.81
N LEU A 144 -13.64 28.43 6.79
CA LEU A 144 -13.51 27.63 5.58
C LEU A 144 -14.74 26.73 5.40
N LEU A 145 -15.29 26.70 4.19
CA LEU A 145 -16.38 25.82 3.76
C LEU A 145 -15.85 24.50 3.18
N GLY A 146 -14.67 24.52 2.58
CA GLY A 146 -14.17 23.35 1.92
C GLY A 146 -12.66 23.16 2.02
N VAL A 147 -12.25 21.89 2.05
CA VAL A 147 -10.84 21.51 2.03
C VAL A 147 -10.60 20.33 1.10
N VAL A 148 -9.55 20.44 0.28
CA VAL A 148 -9.06 19.34 -0.54
C VAL A 148 -7.78 18.79 0.11
N THR A 149 -7.74 17.51 0.40
CA THR A 149 -6.64 16.90 1.17
C THR A 149 -6.26 15.51 0.63
N THR A 150 -5.14 15.00 1.09
CA THR A 150 -4.80 13.58 1.03
C THR A 150 -5.23 12.89 2.32
N SER A 151 -4.76 11.69 2.61
CA SER A 151 -4.97 11.01 3.91
C SER A 151 -4.50 11.83 5.15
N ALA A 152 -3.95 13.04 4.97
CA ALA A 152 -3.46 13.88 6.05
C ALA A 152 -4.55 14.33 7.04
N LEU A 153 -5.81 14.40 6.61
CA LEU A 153 -6.97 14.68 7.47
C LEU A 153 -7.83 13.43 7.78
N GLU A 154 -7.33 12.24 7.47
CA GLU A 154 -8.04 10.98 7.72
C GLU A 154 -8.07 10.64 9.21
N VAL A 155 -6.98 10.88 9.94
CA VAL A 155 -6.84 10.49 11.37
C VAL A 155 -6.28 11.62 12.21
N GLY A 156 -6.73 11.72 13.45
CA GLY A 156 -6.04 12.45 14.53
C GLY A 156 -6.22 13.96 14.56
N VAL A 157 -7.06 14.56 13.71
CA VAL A 157 -7.29 16.02 13.68
C VAL A 157 -8.77 16.34 13.89
N ASP A 158 -9.05 17.28 14.79
CA ASP A 158 -10.39 17.82 14.95
C ASP A 158 -10.60 19.01 14.02
N ILE A 159 -11.40 18.78 12.97
CA ILE A 159 -11.75 19.78 11.93
C ILE A 159 -13.22 20.23 12.01
N GLY A 160 -13.87 19.91 13.13
CA GLY A 160 -15.30 20.21 13.32
C GLY A 160 -16.20 19.28 12.50
N THR A 161 -17.47 19.68 12.39
CA THR A 161 -18.47 18.93 11.60
C THR A 161 -18.47 19.38 10.15
N LEU A 162 -18.35 18.42 9.25
CA LEU A 162 -18.53 18.60 7.81
C LEU A 162 -19.78 17.83 7.37
N ASP A 163 -20.40 18.25 6.27
CA ASP A 163 -21.68 17.70 5.80
C ASP A 163 -21.49 16.75 4.61
N ALA A 164 -20.47 17.00 3.77
CA ALA A 164 -20.17 16.18 2.59
C ALA A 164 -18.70 15.75 2.57
N CYS A 165 -18.50 14.47 2.23
CA CYS A 165 -17.20 13.87 1.98
C CYS A 165 -17.15 13.36 0.54
N VAL A 166 -16.19 13.82 -0.24
CA VAL A 166 -15.94 13.35 -1.61
C VAL A 166 -14.61 12.62 -1.63
N MET A 167 -14.59 11.38 -2.07
CA MET A 167 -13.39 10.56 -2.24
C MET A 167 -13.11 10.40 -3.72
N VAL A 168 -11.93 10.84 -4.16
CA VAL A 168 -11.49 10.72 -5.56
C VAL A 168 -10.74 9.41 -5.71
N GLY A 169 -11.45 8.38 -6.08
CA GLY A 169 -11.06 6.98 -6.02
C GLY A 169 -11.29 6.35 -4.66
N PHE A 170 -11.47 5.04 -4.64
CA PHE A 170 -11.53 4.25 -3.42
C PHE A 170 -10.22 4.39 -2.63
N PRO A 171 -10.22 4.69 -1.33
CA PRO A 171 -9.01 4.97 -0.55
C PRO A 171 -7.96 3.84 -0.49
N GLY A 172 -8.31 2.65 -0.96
CA GLY A 172 -7.43 1.48 -1.02
C GLY A 172 -7.84 0.36 -0.08
N ASN A 173 -8.61 0.67 0.95
CA ASN A 173 -9.19 -0.28 1.90
C ASN A 173 -10.46 0.29 2.54
N ILE A 174 -11.30 -0.60 3.07
CA ILE A 174 -12.58 -0.26 3.72
C ILE A 174 -12.32 0.58 4.97
N MET A 175 -11.29 0.24 5.74
CA MET A 175 -10.94 0.96 6.97
C MET A 175 -10.67 2.45 6.72
N SER A 176 -9.81 2.78 5.75
CA SER A 176 -9.56 4.18 5.35
C SER A 176 -10.83 4.86 4.84
N THR A 177 -11.67 4.14 4.09
CA THR A 177 -12.94 4.68 3.60
C THR A 177 -13.86 5.09 4.76
N TRP A 178 -13.99 4.24 5.77
CA TRP A 178 -14.77 4.56 6.97
C TRP A 178 -14.14 5.69 7.79
N GLN A 179 -12.81 5.77 7.89
CA GLN A 179 -12.12 6.87 8.57
C GLN A 179 -12.34 8.21 7.87
N GLN A 180 -12.28 8.22 6.52
CA GLN A 180 -12.60 9.41 5.72
C GLN A 180 -14.08 9.76 5.81
N ALA A 181 -14.99 8.79 5.67
CA ALA A 181 -16.43 8.99 5.86
C ALA A 181 -16.78 9.42 7.29
N GLY A 182 -15.98 9.05 8.26
CA GLY A 182 -16.10 9.48 9.67
C GLY A 182 -15.81 10.97 9.90
N ARG A 183 -15.29 11.69 8.89
CA ARG A 183 -15.09 13.14 8.96
C ARG A 183 -16.38 13.93 8.79
N VAL A 184 -17.43 13.30 8.31
CA VAL A 184 -18.76 13.91 8.15
C VAL A 184 -19.81 13.23 9.03
N GLY A 185 -20.89 13.95 9.34
CA GLY A 185 -22.03 13.40 10.09
C GLY A 185 -21.71 13.03 11.55
N ARG A 186 -20.82 13.75 12.22
CA ARG A 186 -20.50 13.54 13.65
C ARG A 186 -21.59 14.02 14.60
N ARG A 187 -22.59 14.75 14.10
CA ARG A 187 -23.78 15.18 14.83
C ARG A 187 -25.00 14.50 14.23
N THR A 188 -26.17 14.77 14.77
CA THR A 188 -27.45 14.17 14.36
C THR A 188 -27.97 14.61 12.97
N GLY A 189 -27.20 15.43 12.22
CA GLY A 189 -27.56 15.86 10.87
C GLY A 189 -27.25 14.79 9.81
N ALA A 190 -28.02 14.80 8.72
CA ALA A 190 -27.74 13.97 7.55
C ALA A 190 -26.43 14.38 6.87
N SER A 191 -25.69 13.41 6.35
CA SER A 191 -24.42 13.64 5.65
C SER A 191 -24.31 12.76 4.40
N ILE A 192 -23.51 13.23 3.43
CA ILE A 192 -23.30 12.53 2.18
C ILE A 192 -21.83 12.15 2.02
N VAL A 193 -21.61 10.94 1.56
CA VAL A 193 -20.29 10.41 1.18
C VAL A 193 -20.35 10.01 -0.29
N VAL A 194 -19.53 10.61 -1.13
CA VAL A 194 -19.46 10.31 -2.55
C VAL A 194 -18.10 9.71 -2.89
N ILE A 195 -18.08 8.51 -3.42
CA ILE A 195 -16.87 7.84 -3.92
C ILE A 195 -16.90 7.92 -5.44
N ILE A 196 -16.04 8.75 -6.02
CA ILE A 196 -15.92 8.91 -7.47
C ILE A 196 -14.94 7.83 -7.96
N ALA A 197 -15.44 6.89 -8.73
CA ALA A 197 -14.64 5.77 -9.21
C ALA A 197 -13.57 6.21 -10.21
N THR A 198 -12.41 5.61 -10.07
CA THR A 198 -11.30 5.71 -11.03
C THR A 198 -11.24 4.48 -11.94
N GLU A 199 -10.35 4.49 -12.92
CA GLU A 199 -10.09 3.33 -13.78
C GLU A 199 -9.20 2.30 -13.04
N THR A 200 -9.62 1.86 -11.84
CA THR A 200 -8.93 0.81 -11.08
C THR A 200 -9.84 -0.37 -10.78
N PRO A 201 -9.29 -1.58 -10.65
CA PRO A 201 -10.09 -2.77 -10.35
C PRO A 201 -10.89 -2.65 -9.05
N HIS A 202 -10.33 -2.04 -8.01
CA HIS A 202 -11.02 -1.86 -6.71
C HIS A 202 -12.23 -0.94 -6.82
N ASP A 203 -12.08 0.20 -7.51
CA ASP A 203 -13.17 1.15 -7.69
C ASP A 203 -14.30 0.49 -8.47
N HIS A 204 -13.93 -0.25 -9.52
CA HIS A 204 -14.90 -0.97 -10.36
C HIS A 204 -15.58 -2.12 -9.62
N TYR A 205 -14.85 -2.81 -8.74
CA TYR A 205 -15.43 -3.85 -7.89
C TYR A 205 -16.55 -3.29 -7.02
N TYR A 206 -16.29 -2.21 -6.26
CA TYR A 206 -17.29 -1.63 -5.36
C TYR A 206 -18.41 -0.89 -6.07
N LEU A 207 -18.22 -0.41 -7.30
CA LEU A 207 -19.32 0.10 -8.13
C LEU A 207 -20.40 -0.97 -8.40
N HIS A 208 -20.00 -2.23 -8.52
CA HIS A 208 -20.91 -3.35 -8.83
C HIS A 208 -21.27 -4.19 -7.62
N HIS A 209 -20.53 -4.07 -6.54
CA HIS A 209 -20.68 -4.81 -5.29
C HIS A 209 -20.73 -3.85 -4.09
N GLY A 210 -21.59 -2.82 -4.18
CA GLY A 210 -21.73 -1.84 -3.09
C GLY A 210 -22.17 -2.48 -1.77
N GLU A 211 -22.94 -3.57 -1.83
CA GLU A 211 -23.33 -4.30 -0.63
C GLU A 211 -22.14 -4.98 0.07
N ASP A 212 -21.17 -5.46 -0.69
CA ASP A 212 -19.95 -6.05 -0.11
C ASP A 212 -19.19 -5.03 0.73
N PHE A 213 -19.21 -3.75 0.35
CA PHE A 213 -18.60 -2.68 1.15
C PHE A 213 -19.20 -2.56 2.55
N PHE A 214 -20.52 -2.73 2.68
CA PHE A 214 -21.23 -2.60 3.97
C PHE A 214 -21.26 -3.91 4.76
N ASN A 215 -21.29 -5.05 4.09
CA ASN A 215 -21.44 -6.36 4.69
C ASN A 215 -20.11 -7.09 4.94
N SER A 216 -19.03 -6.65 4.30
CA SER A 216 -17.70 -7.22 4.53
C SER A 216 -17.17 -6.84 5.90
N CYS A 217 -16.53 -7.79 6.57
CA CYS A 217 -15.65 -7.46 7.68
C CYS A 217 -14.52 -6.54 7.20
N TYR A 218 -13.99 -5.71 8.10
CA TYR A 218 -12.79 -4.94 7.81
C TYR A 218 -11.64 -5.86 7.39
N GLU A 219 -10.73 -5.34 6.59
CA GLU A 219 -9.54 -6.09 6.16
C GLU A 219 -8.72 -6.53 7.38
N SER A 220 -8.22 -7.75 7.32
CA SER A 220 -7.40 -8.30 8.40
C SER A 220 -6.08 -7.53 8.53
N CYS A 221 -5.82 -7.02 9.73
CA CYS A 221 -4.50 -6.48 10.07
C CYS A 221 -3.50 -7.63 10.20
N VAL A 222 -2.58 -7.71 9.27
CA VAL A 222 -1.51 -8.71 9.33
C VAL A 222 -0.36 -8.18 10.20
N LEU A 223 0.12 -9.01 11.12
CA LEU A 223 1.24 -8.73 12.00
C LEU A 223 2.19 -9.93 12.02
N ASP A 224 3.36 -9.76 11.42
CA ASP A 224 4.48 -10.71 11.52
C ASP A 224 5.45 -10.25 12.60
N ILE A 225 5.37 -10.90 13.75
CA ILE A 225 6.21 -10.60 14.92
C ILE A 225 7.60 -11.23 14.83
N ASP A 226 7.77 -12.19 13.94
CA ASP A 226 9.00 -12.96 13.75
C ASP A 226 9.80 -12.48 12.53
N ASN A 227 9.39 -11.38 11.89
CA ASN A 227 10.15 -10.78 10.81
C ASN A 227 11.56 -10.37 11.31
N PRO A 228 12.64 -10.99 10.80
CA PRO A 228 13.98 -10.79 11.34
C PRO A 228 14.50 -9.36 11.18
N TYR A 229 14.10 -8.64 10.13
CA TYR A 229 14.53 -7.26 9.87
C TYR A 229 13.89 -6.26 10.84
N ILE A 230 12.60 -6.46 11.14
CA ILE A 230 11.87 -5.63 12.12
C ILE A 230 12.35 -5.97 13.53
N LEU A 231 12.48 -7.27 13.81
CA LEU A 231 12.90 -7.75 15.13
C LEU A 231 14.32 -7.29 15.46
N ASP A 232 15.27 -7.31 14.51
CA ASP A 232 16.64 -6.80 14.69
C ASP A 232 16.63 -5.35 15.25
N GLY A 233 15.89 -4.45 14.63
CA GLY A 233 15.80 -3.06 15.10
C GLY A 233 15.20 -2.94 16.51
N HIS A 234 14.15 -3.71 16.79
CA HIS A 234 13.54 -3.74 18.12
C HIS A 234 14.47 -4.35 19.17
N LEU A 235 15.22 -5.41 18.86
CA LEU A 235 16.14 -6.05 19.80
C LEU A 235 17.35 -5.17 20.11
N ARG A 236 17.91 -4.45 19.13
CA ARG A 236 18.97 -3.46 19.41
C ARG A 236 18.49 -2.38 20.37
N CYS A 237 17.29 -1.84 20.12
CA CYS A 237 16.69 -0.89 21.04
C CYS A 237 16.43 -1.49 22.43
N ALA A 238 15.96 -2.74 22.51
CA ALA A 238 15.71 -3.42 23.77
C ALA A 238 16.99 -3.69 24.58
N ALA A 239 18.10 -4.05 23.88
CA ALA A 239 19.42 -4.23 24.50
C ALA A 239 19.99 -2.91 25.07
N TYR A 240 19.76 -1.81 24.35
CA TYR A 240 20.14 -0.47 24.83
C TYR A 240 19.35 -0.03 26.06
N GLU A 241 18.04 -0.40 26.12
CA GLU A 241 17.15 -0.03 27.23
C GLU A 241 17.48 -0.79 28.51
N LEU A 242 17.69 -2.12 28.40
CA LEU A 242 17.97 -3.03 29.51
C LEU A 242 18.82 -4.20 29.01
N PRO A 243 19.74 -4.74 29.84
CA PRO A 243 20.49 -5.95 29.49
C PRO A 243 19.55 -7.12 29.25
N PHE A 244 19.87 -7.97 28.25
CA PHE A 244 19.10 -9.19 28.02
C PHE A 244 19.39 -10.26 29.06
N GLU A 245 18.33 -10.95 29.45
CA GLU A 245 18.33 -12.12 30.34
C GLU A 245 17.63 -13.32 29.66
N GLU A 246 17.81 -14.52 30.17
CA GLU A 246 17.24 -15.72 29.57
C GLU A 246 15.70 -15.65 29.48
N HIS A 247 15.04 -15.09 30.48
CA HIS A 247 13.59 -14.98 30.52
C HIS A 247 13.00 -14.00 29.48
N ASP A 248 13.81 -13.17 28.85
CA ASP A 248 13.38 -12.22 27.79
C ASP A 248 12.85 -12.92 26.53
N GLU A 249 13.13 -14.22 26.35
CA GLU A 249 12.53 -15.04 25.29
C GLU A 249 10.99 -15.03 25.38
N SER A 250 10.43 -14.90 26.57
CA SER A 250 8.98 -14.77 26.77
C SER A 250 8.37 -13.52 26.11
N TYR A 251 9.16 -12.45 25.93
CA TYR A 251 8.74 -11.22 25.27
C TYR A 251 8.99 -11.22 23.76
N PHE A 252 10.12 -11.78 23.31
CA PHE A 252 10.61 -11.62 21.94
C PHE A 252 10.54 -12.90 21.10
N GLY A 253 10.22 -14.04 21.72
CA GLY A 253 10.10 -15.33 21.06
C GLY A 253 11.44 -16.01 20.79
N LYS A 254 11.38 -17.13 20.08
CA LYS A 254 12.51 -18.05 19.86
C LYS A 254 13.69 -17.44 19.07
N LEU A 255 13.45 -16.35 18.34
CA LEU A 255 14.50 -15.67 17.58
C LEU A 255 15.42 -14.81 18.45
N LEU A 256 15.07 -14.52 19.73
CA LEU A 256 15.91 -13.72 20.62
C LEU A 256 17.32 -14.29 20.75
N LEU A 257 17.44 -15.56 21.11
CA LEU A 257 18.75 -16.18 21.37
C LEU A 257 19.68 -16.20 20.14
N PRO A 258 19.21 -16.55 18.92
CA PRO A 258 20.00 -16.40 17.70
C PRO A 258 20.53 -14.98 17.48
N PHE A 259 19.70 -13.95 17.69
CA PHE A 259 20.13 -12.56 17.56
C PHE A 259 21.14 -12.15 18.65
N VAL A 260 20.90 -12.51 19.89
CA VAL A 260 21.83 -12.21 21.01
C VAL A 260 23.21 -12.82 20.75
N ARG A 261 23.27 -14.07 20.24
CA ARG A 261 24.54 -14.71 19.86
C ARG A 261 25.24 -13.95 18.74
N ALA A 262 24.52 -13.59 17.66
CA ALA A 262 25.07 -12.82 16.55
C ALA A 262 25.55 -11.43 16.99
N TYR A 263 24.84 -10.77 17.90
CA TYR A 263 25.27 -9.48 18.46
C TYR A 263 26.51 -9.60 19.33
N ASN A 264 26.62 -10.67 20.12
CA ASN A 264 27.81 -10.92 20.94
C ASN A 264 29.03 -11.21 20.07
N GLU A 265 28.90 -12.01 19.01
CA GLU A 265 29.96 -12.27 18.02
C GLU A 265 30.43 -11.01 17.30
N LYS A 266 29.52 -10.06 17.05
CA LYS A 266 29.84 -8.75 16.44
C LYS A 266 30.31 -7.69 17.44
N ASN A 267 30.48 -8.05 18.72
CA ASN A 267 30.81 -7.14 19.81
C ASN A 267 29.80 -6.00 20.03
N TYR A 268 28.54 -6.17 19.60
CA TYR A 268 27.45 -5.25 19.94
C TYR A 268 26.97 -5.46 21.37
N LEU A 269 27.14 -6.67 21.89
CA LEU A 269 26.85 -7.04 23.29
C LEU A 269 28.10 -7.62 23.94
N PHE A 270 28.18 -7.51 25.27
CA PHE A 270 29.10 -8.29 26.07
C PHE A 270 28.36 -9.02 27.18
N TYR A 271 28.86 -10.21 27.51
CA TYR A 271 28.26 -11.08 28.54
C TYR A 271 28.93 -10.87 29.88
N LYS A 272 28.13 -10.58 30.90
CA LYS A 272 28.57 -10.47 32.30
C LYS A 272 27.43 -10.82 33.25
N GLU A 273 27.71 -11.61 34.32
CA GLU A 273 26.76 -11.91 35.39
C GLU A 273 25.42 -12.46 34.89
N ASN A 274 25.48 -13.42 33.95
CA ASN A 274 24.32 -14.02 33.27
C ASN A 274 23.43 -13.07 32.48
N LYS A 275 23.94 -11.90 32.10
CA LYS A 275 23.24 -10.89 31.28
C LYS A 275 24.08 -10.45 30.12
N PHE A 276 23.40 -10.01 29.03
CA PHE A 276 24.02 -9.42 27.85
C PHE A 276 23.78 -7.91 27.84
N TYR A 277 24.86 -7.15 27.96
CA TYR A 277 24.85 -5.70 28.03
C TYR A 277 25.19 -5.10 26.68
N TRP A 278 24.56 -3.95 26.35
CA TRP A 278 24.90 -3.15 25.17
C TRP A 278 26.33 -2.61 25.29
N ASN A 279 27.12 -2.76 24.22
CA ASN A 279 28.57 -2.49 24.24
C ASN A 279 29.01 -1.34 23.33
N ILE A 280 28.09 -0.68 22.61
CA ILE A 280 28.45 0.41 21.71
C ILE A 280 28.18 1.73 22.42
N GLU A 281 29.27 2.47 22.74
CA GLU A 281 29.19 3.81 23.27
C GLU A 281 28.74 4.79 22.19
N ASP A 282 28.07 5.88 22.59
CA ASP A 282 27.59 6.97 21.74
C ASP A 282 26.67 6.60 20.56
N TYR A 283 26.13 5.37 20.56
CA TYR A 283 25.18 4.94 19.53
C TYR A 283 23.80 4.67 20.13
N TYR A 284 22.81 5.43 19.67
CA TYR A 284 21.39 5.29 20.06
C TYR A 284 20.58 4.57 18.96
N PRO A 285 20.28 3.27 19.11
CA PRO A 285 19.70 2.45 18.03
C PRO A 285 18.36 2.95 17.50
N ALA A 286 17.52 3.57 18.34
CA ALA A 286 16.22 4.07 17.91
C ALA A 286 16.31 5.25 16.93
N LYS A 287 17.47 5.91 16.79
CA LYS A 287 17.69 6.97 15.81
C LYS A 287 17.67 6.43 14.37
N ASP A 288 18.16 5.20 14.19
CA ASP A 288 18.30 4.58 12.88
C ASP A 288 17.17 3.59 12.57
N PHE A 289 16.22 3.41 13.51
CA PHE A 289 15.11 2.49 13.35
C PHE A 289 13.76 3.21 13.27
N SER A 290 13.16 3.21 12.09
CA SER A 290 11.86 3.85 11.83
C SER A 290 10.73 2.83 11.86
N LEU A 291 9.71 3.06 12.69
CA LEU A 291 8.47 2.27 12.70
C LEU A 291 7.65 2.39 11.40
N ARG A 292 7.86 3.45 10.61
CA ARG A 292 7.13 3.66 9.35
C ARG A 292 7.74 2.96 8.16
N THR A 293 9.07 2.74 8.17
CA THR A 293 9.80 2.19 7.01
C THR A 293 10.19 0.73 7.18
N GLY A 294 9.83 0.12 8.29
CA GLY A 294 10.18 -1.27 8.58
C GLY A 294 11.68 -1.52 8.71
N GLY A 295 12.44 -0.52 9.22
CA GLY A 295 13.87 -0.66 9.48
C GLY A 295 14.78 -0.32 8.31
N GLY A 296 14.31 0.40 7.29
CA GLY A 296 15.15 0.87 6.18
C GLY A 296 15.89 2.17 6.51
N GLU A 297 17.08 2.33 5.92
CA GLU A 297 17.86 3.56 5.98
C GLU A 297 17.11 4.74 5.35
N LEU A 298 17.27 5.95 5.89
CA LEU A 298 16.68 7.17 5.36
C LEU A 298 17.74 7.96 4.57
N TYR A 299 17.38 8.43 3.40
CA TYR A 299 18.19 9.30 2.57
C TYR A 299 17.67 10.72 2.63
N GLN A 300 18.58 11.70 2.76
CA GLN A 300 18.26 13.12 2.69
C GLN A 300 18.31 13.61 1.24
N ILE A 301 17.31 14.36 0.81
CA ILE A 301 17.26 15.01 -0.51
C ILE A 301 17.77 16.44 -0.31
N VAL A 302 18.91 16.75 -0.93
CA VAL A 302 19.64 18.00 -0.75
C VAL A 302 19.64 18.78 -2.05
N ASN A 303 19.07 19.98 -2.03
CA ASN A 303 19.22 20.93 -3.13
C ASN A 303 20.64 21.48 -3.13
N SER A 304 21.37 21.28 -4.22
CA SER A 304 22.75 21.74 -4.39
C SER A 304 22.85 23.17 -4.92
N SER A 305 21.73 23.76 -5.37
CA SER A 305 21.70 25.18 -5.78
C SER A 305 21.56 26.09 -4.56
N PRO A 306 22.21 27.28 -4.56
CA PRO A 306 22.04 28.25 -3.48
C PRO A 306 20.58 28.75 -3.34
N PRO A 307 20.06 28.87 -2.12
CA PRO A 307 20.65 28.43 -0.85
C PRO A 307 20.56 26.90 -0.70
N CYS A 308 21.71 26.23 -0.52
CA CYS A 308 21.75 24.79 -0.29
C CYS A 308 20.90 24.42 0.93
N ASN A 309 19.86 23.62 0.72
CA ASN A 309 18.92 23.23 1.77
C ASN A 309 18.45 21.77 1.61
N ILE A 310 18.01 21.19 2.72
CA ILE A 310 17.39 19.88 2.70
C ILE A 310 15.92 20.05 2.31
N LEU A 311 15.50 19.43 1.19
CA LEU A 311 14.13 19.45 0.72
C LEU A 311 13.26 18.44 1.47
N GLY A 312 13.85 17.30 1.89
CA GLY A 312 13.11 16.26 2.56
C GLY A 312 13.91 14.99 2.76
N THR A 313 13.23 13.93 3.14
CA THR A 313 13.81 12.59 3.31
C THR A 313 12.99 11.56 2.55
N THR A 314 13.64 10.46 2.13
CA THR A 314 13.00 9.31 1.49
C THR A 314 13.55 8.00 2.05
N PRO A 315 12.71 6.94 2.17
CA PRO A 315 13.20 5.62 2.52
C PRO A 315 14.17 5.07 1.48
N GLY A 316 15.23 4.38 1.91
CA GLY A 316 16.26 3.82 1.03
C GLY A 316 15.79 2.67 0.14
N ARG A 317 14.65 2.06 0.43
CA ARG A 317 14.17 0.83 -0.20
C ARG A 317 14.21 0.84 -1.73
N ASN A 318 13.86 1.87 -2.42
CA ASN A 318 13.88 1.92 -3.88
C ASN A 318 14.62 3.17 -4.38
N VAL A 319 15.48 3.72 -3.54
CA VAL A 319 16.15 4.98 -3.83
C VAL A 319 16.94 4.90 -5.13
N LYS A 320 17.63 3.78 -5.40
CA LYS A 320 18.38 3.55 -6.64
C LYS A 320 17.51 3.65 -7.89
N PHE A 321 16.25 3.24 -7.82
CA PHE A 321 15.35 3.22 -8.98
C PHE A 321 14.67 4.56 -9.25
N TYR A 322 14.37 5.32 -8.20
CA TYR A 322 13.64 6.59 -8.32
C TYR A 322 14.53 7.83 -8.22
N PHE A 323 15.75 7.68 -7.72
CA PHE A 323 16.70 8.79 -7.53
C PHE A 323 18.06 8.51 -8.19
N HIS A 324 18.05 7.76 -9.31
CA HIS A 324 19.23 7.62 -10.15
C HIS A 324 19.62 8.98 -10.79
N PRO A 325 20.89 9.18 -11.16
CA PRO A 325 21.29 10.38 -11.92
C PRO A 325 20.39 10.56 -13.17
N GLY A 326 19.85 11.78 -13.33
CA GLY A 326 18.92 12.12 -14.39
C GLY A 326 17.44 11.91 -14.07
N ALA A 327 17.08 11.28 -12.96
CA ALA A 327 15.69 11.20 -12.50
C ALA A 327 15.15 12.60 -12.15
N ILE A 328 13.84 12.78 -12.32
CA ILE A 328 13.13 14.01 -11.94
C ILE A 328 12.36 13.78 -10.64
N TYR A 329 12.72 14.55 -9.63
CA TYR A 329 12.04 14.61 -8.35
C TYR A 329 11.14 15.84 -8.29
N ILE A 330 9.86 15.66 -7.94
CA ILE A 330 8.89 16.75 -7.83
C ILE A 330 8.70 17.11 -6.35
N HIS A 331 8.95 18.38 -6.01
CA HIS A 331 8.80 18.89 -4.65
C HIS A 331 8.05 20.22 -4.65
N GLN A 332 6.89 20.29 -3.98
CA GLN A 332 6.04 21.48 -3.90
C GLN A 332 5.67 22.10 -5.27
N GLY A 333 5.48 21.25 -6.29
CA GLY A 333 5.16 21.69 -7.64
C GLY A 333 6.39 22.09 -8.48
N GLU A 334 7.58 22.13 -7.91
CA GLU A 334 8.83 22.38 -8.61
C GLU A 334 9.55 21.07 -8.97
N ASN A 335 10.16 21.04 -10.13
CA ASN A 335 10.91 19.90 -10.65
C ASN A 335 12.41 20.06 -10.35
N TYR A 336 13.00 18.96 -9.86
CA TYR A 336 14.41 18.87 -9.53
C TYR A 336 15.01 17.67 -10.25
N LYS A 337 16.15 17.87 -10.89
CA LYS A 337 16.93 16.80 -11.49
C LYS A 337 17.91 16.22 -10.51
N VAL A 338 17.94 14.90 -10.38
CA VAL A 338 18.93 14.20 -9.56
C VAL A 338 20.28 14.23 -10.28
N LEU A 339 21.29 14.75 -9.59
CA LEU A 339 22.67 14.78 -10.04
C LEU A 339 23.42 13.53 -9.60
N GLU A 340 23.32 13.21 -8.31
CA GLU A 340 24.09 12.16 -7.67
C GLU A 340 23.32 11.50 -6.54
N LEU A 341 23.47 10.18 -6.41
CA LEU A 341 23.07 9.38 -5.27
C LEU A 341 24.30 8.93 -4.50
N ASP A 342 24.59 9.55 -3.35
CA ASP A 342 25.67 9.16 -2.45
C ASP A 342 25.15 8.16 -1.41
N GLU A 343 25.33 6.86 -1.68
CA GLU A 343 24.87 5.78 -0.81
C GLU A 343 25.62 5.73 0.53
N ARG A 344 26.88 6.18 0.57
CA ARG A 344 27.69 6.19 1.79
C ARG A 344 27.24 7.26 2.77
N LYS A 345 26.95 8.47 2.26
CA LYS A 345 26.46 9.59 3.08
C LYS A 345 24.95 9.59 3.25
N LYS A 346 24.22 8.67 2.58
CA LYS A 346 22.75 8.62 2.55
C LYS A 346 22.14 9.96 2.09
N LYS A 347 22.70 10.52 1.00
CA LYS A 347 22.28 11.81 0.43
C LYS A 347 22.00 11.69 -1.07
N ILE A 348 20.99 12.42 -1.50
CA ILE A 348 20.56 12.57 -2.89
C ILE A 348 20.74 14.04 -3.22
N TYR A 349 21.63 14.33 -4.15
CA TYR A 349 21.89 15.71 -4.58
C TYR A 349 21.04 16.04 -5.79
N VAL A 350 20.27 17.13 -5.70
CA VAL A 350 19.35 17.58 -6.75
C VAL A 350 19.57 19.07 -7.06
N ILE A 351 19.18 19.47 -8.28
CA ILE A 351 19.13 20.87 -8.70
C ILE A 351 17.76 21.18 -9.31
N PRO A 352 17.24 22.41 -9.20
CA PRO A 352 16.06 22.83 -9.91
C PRO A 352 16.24 22.63 -11.43
N ASP A 353 15.27 22.02 -12.08
CA ASP A 353 15.24 21.83 -13.54
C ASP A 353 13.79 21.98 -14.01
N PRO A 354 13.41 23.07 -14.69
CA PRO A 354 12.04 23.37 -15.06
C PRO A 354 11.59 22.58 -16.28
N VAL A 355 11.65 21.26 -16.20
CA VAL A 355 11.19 20.34 -17.24
C VAL A 355 9.70 20.05 -17.10
N GLU A 356 9.01 19.78 -18.21
CA GLU A 356 7.58 19.45 -18.24
C GLU A 356 7.32 17.94 -18.27
N TYR A 357 8.28 17.13 -17.83
CA TYR A 357 8.14 15.67 -17.74
C TYR A 357 8.58 15.13 -16.38
N TYR A 358 8.12 13.93 -16.06
CA TYR A 358 8.63 13.12 -14.95
C TYR A 358 9.24 11.82 -15.48
N THR A 359 10.04 11.16 -14.63
CA THR A 359 10.72 9.90 -14.96
C THR A 359 10.06 8.72 -14.28
N LEU A 360 9.89 7.61 -15.04
CA LEU A 360 9.33 6.35 -14.55
C LEU A 360 10.31 5.20 -14.82
N PRO A 361 10.84 4.54 -13.77
CA PRO A 361 11.80 3.45 -13.94
C PRO A 361 11.15 2.21 -14.56
N GLN A 362 11.92 1.50 -15.39
CA GLN A 362 11.57 0.21 -15.97
C GLN A 362 12.33 -0.88 -15.24
N ILE A 363 11.64 -1.60 -14.38
CA ILE A 363 12.23 -2.62 -13.50
C ILE A 363 11.87 -4.00 -14.02
N ILE A 364 12.87 -4.86 -14.17
CA ILE A 364 12.73 -6.29 -14.44
C ILE A 364 13.03 -7.03 -13.14
N SER A 365 12.17 -7.98 -12.79
CA SER A 365 12.30 -8.76 -11.55
C SER A 365 12.47 -10.23 -11.87
N GLU A 366 13.44 -10.86 -11.23
CA GLU A 366 13.68 -12.30 -11.22
C GLU A 366 13.41 -12.84 -9.82
N VAL A 367 13.01 -14.10 -9.71
CA VAL A 367 12.70 -14.75 -8.44
C VAL A 367 13.37 -16.09 -8.31
N GLU A 368 13.89 -16.36 -7.12
CA GLU A 368 14.47 -17.65 -6.74
C GLU A 368 13.85 -18.11 -5.41
N PRO A 369 13.17 -19.28 -5.38
CA PRO A 369 12.73 -19.89 -4.13
C PRO A 369 13.92 -20.32 -3.27
N VAL A 370 13.89 -19.92 -2.00
CA VAL A 370 14.88 -20.32 -1.01
C VAL A 370 14.29 -21.47 -0.18
N LYS A 371 15.07 -22.55 -0.01
CA LYS A 371 14.61 -23.69 0.81
C LYS A 371 14.82 -23.43 2.31
N PRO A 372 13.95 -23.92 3.19
CA PRO A 372 12.78 -24.79 2.93
C PRO A 372 11.53 -23.99 2.52
N ALA A 373 10.73 -24.57 1.62
CA ALA A 373 9.41 -24.10 1.25
C ALA A 373 8.36 -25.13 1.70
N GLU A 374 7.23 -24.65 2.21
CA GLU A 374 6.12 -25.49 2.65
C GLU A 374 5.19 -25.78 1.46
N LYS A 375 4.93 -27.07 1.19
CA LYS A 375 3.93 -27.46 0.20
C LYS A 375 2.53 -27.39 0.81
N LYS A 376 1.59 -26.74 0.12
CA LYS A 376 0.19 -26.64 0.53
C LYS A 376 -0.69 -27.51 -0.38
N SER A 377 -1.82 -27.95 0.13
CA SER A 377 -2.71 -28.91 -0.54
C SER A 377 -3.78 -28.28 -1.45
N TYR A 378 -3.68 -26.98 -1.77
CA TYR A 378 -4.66 -26.33 -2.66
C TYR A 378 -4.56 -26.79 -4.11
N LEU A 379 -3.33 -27.03 -4.58
CA LEU A 379 -3.02 -27.52 -5.91
C LEU A 379 -1.89 -28.56 -5.79
N ARG A 380 -1.68 -29.37 -6.83
CA ARG A 380 -0.59 -30.36 -6.86
C ARG A 380 0.78 -29.74 -6.63
N GLU A 381 0.99 -28.54 -7.17
CA GLU A 381 2.25 -27.80 -7.06
C GLU A 381 1.97 -26.39 -6.54
N PHE A 382 1.73 -26.27 -5.23
CA PHE A 382 1.53 -25.02 -4.52
C PHE A 382 2.46 -24.94 -3.31
N TYR A 383 3.20 -23.86 -3.20
CA TYR A 383 4.23 -23.68 -2.18
C TYR A 383 4.13 -22.32 -1.52
N LEU A 384 4.53 -22.27 -0.25
CA LEU A 384 4.67 -21.06 0.56
C LEU A 384 6.05 -21.04 1.20
N GLY A 385 6.77 -19.95 1.16
CA GLY A 385 8.07 -19.86 1.79
C GLY A 385 8.92 -18.65 1.40
N PRO A 386 10.19 -18.67 1.81
CA PRO A 386 11.11 -17.59 1.51
C PRO A 386 11.47 -17.53 0.03
N LEU A 387 11.57 -16.31 -0.49
CA LEU A 387 11.94 -15.98 -1.86
C LEU A 387 13.08 -14.97 -1.86
N ARG A 388 13.98 -15.10 -2.83
CA ARG A 388 14.95 -14.06 -3.17
C ARG A 388 14.51 -13.38 -4.45
N ILE A 389 14.27 -12.08 -4.37
CA ILE A 389 13.86 -11.24 -5.49
C ILE A 389 15.08 -10.41 -5.92
N LYS A 390 15.38 -10.48 -7.20
CA LYS A 390 16.40 -9.68 -7.84
C LYS A 390 15.73 -8.69 -8.77
N GLU A 391 15.85 -7.40 -8.48
CA GLU A 391 15.28 -6.33 -9.27
C GLU A 391 16.39 -5.57 -9.98
N LYS A 392 16.23 -5.36 -11.29
CA LYS A 392 17.15 -4.59 -12.14
C LYS A 392 16.39 -3.46 -12.83
N CYS A 393 16.85 -2.23 -12.65
CA CYS A 393 16.35 -1.10 -13.42
C CYS A 393 17.14 -0.96 -14.71
N VAL A 394 16.53 -1.32 -15.84
CA VAL A 394 17.19 -1.37 -17.15
C VAL A 394 17.12 -0.05 -17.91
N SER A 395 16.12 0.76 -17.62
CA SER A 395 15.88 2.06 -18.27
C SER A 395 14.87 2.88 -17.48
N TYR A 396 14.70 4.14 -17.84
CA TYR A 396 13.54 4.94 -17.41
C TYR A 396 12.84 5.58 -18.62
N ARG A 397 11.55 5.84 -18.46
CA ARG A 397 10.74 6.57 -19.44
C ARG A 397 10.56 8.00 -18.98
N GLU A 398 10.65 8.94 -19.92
CA GLU A 398 10.20 10.31 -19.72
C GLU A 398 8.75 10.44 -20.19
N ILE A 399 7.91 10.99 -19.31
CA ILE A 399 6.46 11.12 -19.53
C ILE A 399 6.06 12.56 -19.26
N GLU A 400 5.40 13.18 -20.23
CA GLU A 400 4.91 14.56 -20.13
C GLU A 400 3.88 14.71 -18.99
N ILE A 401 4.04 15.72 -18.15
CA ILE A 401 3.24 15.89 -16.91
C ILE A 401 1.76 16.16 -17.24
N LEU A 402 1.47 17.00 -18.22
CA LEU A 402 0.10 17.44 -18.51
C LEU A 402 -0.71 16.39 -19.27
N THR A 403 -0.12 15.76 -20.27
CA THR A 403 -0.83 14.86 -21.19
C THR A 403 -0.65 13.38 -20.84
N GLY A 404 0.38 13.05 -20.04
CA GLY A 404 0.78 11.66 -19.79
C GLY A 404 1.43 10.99 -21.02
N LYS A 405 1.79 11.77 -22.04
CA LYS A 405 2.38 11.26 -23.28
C LYS A 405 3.79 10.76 -23.03
N TYR A 406 4.08 9.57 -23.56
CA TYR A 406 5.43 9.04 -23.63
C TYR A 406 6.32 9.91 -24.53
N LEU A 407 7.50 10.30 -24.05
CA LEU A 407 8.48 11.09 -24.79
C LEU A 407 9.63 10.22 -25.31
N LYS A 408 10.37 9.59 -24.42
CA LYS A 408 11.48 8.69 -24.76
C LYS A 408 11.82 7.71 -23.64
N THR A 409 12.62 6.70 -23.98
CA THR A 409 13.24 5.78 -23.01
C THR A 409 14.75 6.00 -22.99
N VAL A 410 15.30 6.07 -21.78
CA VAL A 410 16.74 6.24 -21.56
C VAL A 410 17.27 4.99 -20.84
N PRO A 411 18.26 4.30 -21.40
CA PRO A 411 18.84 3.13 -20.74
C PRO A 411 19.58 3.50 -19.46
N LEU A 412 19.54 2.60 -18.48
CA LEU A 412 20.25 2.72 -17.21
C LEU A 412 21.13 1.51 -16.96
N ASN A 413 22.26 1.74 -16.33
CA ASN A 413 23.12 0.67 -15.83
C ASN A 413 23.34 0.91 -14.33
N ILE A 414 22.44 0.35 -13.52
CA ILE A 414 22.46 0.46 -12.06
C ILE A 414 22.62 -0.95 -11.49
N GLU A 415 23.29 -1.04 -10.34
CA GLU A 415 23.43 -2.30 -9.62
C GLU A 415 22.07 -2.92 -9.28
N ASP A 416 22.00 -4.23 -9.39
CA ASP A 416 20.82 -5.01 -9.04
C ASP A 416 20.47 -4.84 -7.55
N ASN A 417 19.19 -4.77 -7.27
CA ASN A 417 18.68 -4.79 -5.89
C ASN A 417 18.27 -6.21 -5.52
N LEU A 418 18.83 -6.74 -4.44
CA LEU A 418 18.47 -8.05 -3.91
C LEU A 418 17.61 -7.88 -2.67
N MET A 419 16.51 -8.60 -2.62
CA MET A 419 15.59 -8.59 -1.48
C MET A 419 15.18 -10.02 -1.13
N ASP A 420 15.51 -10.45 0.08
CA ASP A 420 14.93 -11.67 0.65
C ASP A 420 13.56 -11.33 1.24
N THR A 421 12.54 -12.11 0.89
CA THR A 421 11.15 -11.89 1.29
C THR A 421 10.41 -13.22 1.45
N CYS A 422 9.11 -13.17 1.72
CA CYS A 422 8.21 -14.31 1.73
C CYS A 422 7.18 -14.21 0.61
N GLY A 423 6.76 -15.36 0.08
CA GLY A 423 5.76 -15.44 -0.96
C GLY A 423 5.16 -16.83 -1.09
N PHE A 424 4.09 -16.93 -1.85
CA PHE A 424 3.56 -18.19 -2.31
C PHE A 424 3.62 -18.25 -3.83
N TRP A 425 3.72 -19.48 -4.36
CA TRP A 425 3.75 -19.69 -5.80
C TRP A 425 3.10 -21.01 -6.17
N PHE A 426 2.61 -21.06 -7.38
CA PHE A 426 1.98 -22.25 -7.92
C PHE A 426 2.26 -22.40 -9.41
N ALA A 427 2.41 -23.66 -9.82
CA ALA A 427 2.59 -24.02 -11.22
C ALA A 427 1.24 -24.26 -11.89
N ILE A 428 1.16 -23.92 -13.18
CA ILE A 428 0.00 -24.19 -14.01
C ILE A 428 0.09 -25.63 -14.54
N SER A 429 -0.96 -26.40 -14.32
CA SER A 429 -1.02 -27.80 -14.76
C SER A 429 -0.94 -27.98 -16.27
N GLU A 430 -0.58 -29.17 -16.72
CA GLU A 430 -0.56 -29.49 -18.15
C GLU A 430 -1.95 -29.47 -18.76
N GLU A 431 -2.97 -29.80 -17.98
CA GLU A 431 -4.38 -29.79 -18.39
C GLU A 431 -4.81 -28.37 -18.79
N ILE A 432 -4.53 -27.36 -17.93
CA ILE A 432 -4.83 -25.95 -18.23
C ILE A 432 -4.02 -25.48 -19.45
N GLN A 433 -2.74 -25.81 -19.52
CA GLN A 433 -1.89 -25.47 -20.67
C GLN A 433 -2.41 -26.08 -21.96
N LYS A 434 -2.90 -27.33 -21.93
CA LYS A 434 -3.48 -28.02 -23.07
C LYS A 434 -4.74 -27.31 -23.57
N ILE A 435 -5.62 -26.88 -22.68
CA ILE A 435 -6.83 -26.11 -23.02
C ILE A 435 -6.43 -24.84 -23.79
N LEU A 436 -5.48 -24.06 -23.26
CA LEU A 436 -5.02 -22.84 -23.92
C LEU A 436 -4.39 -23.10 -25.31
N ARG A 437 -3.59 -24.16 -25.45
CA ARG A 437 -3.01 -24.53 -26.74
C ARG A 437 -4.07 -24.95 -27.76
N THR A 438 -5.06 -25.74 -27.34
CA THR A 438 -6.12 -26.22 -28.24
C THR A 438 -7.08 -25.11 -28.67
N THR A 439 -7.23 -24.07 -27.86
CA THR A 439 -8.03 -22.87 -28.20
C THR A 439 -7.22 -21.82 -28.96
N GLY A 440 -5.91 -22.03 -29.17
CA GLY A 440 -5.03 -21.06 -29.85
C GLY A 440 -4.79 -19.77 -29.06
N ILE A 441 -5.02 -19.80 -27.73
CA ILE A 441 -4.90 -18.63 -26.87
C ILE A 441 -3.47 -18.50 -26.35
N ASP A 442 -2.91 -17.28 -26.37
CA ASP A 442 -1.57 -17.00 -25.87
C ASP A 442 -1.45 -17.25 -24.35
N LEU A 443 -0.50 -18.12 -23.99
CA LEU A 443 -0.24 -18.48 -22.60
C LEU A 443 0.31 -17.31 -21.79
N SER A 444 1.22 -16.51 -22.38
CA SER A 444 1.91 -15.43 -21.67
C SER A 444 0.94 -14.34 -21.23
N GLY A 445 0.15 -13.82 -22.17
CA GLY A 445 -0.87 -12.82 -21.88
C GLY A 445 -1.95 -13.31 -20.91
N SER A 446 -2.30 -14.59 -20.99
CA SER A 446 -3.25 -15.24 -20.09
C SER A 446 -2.74 -15.32 -18.65
N LEU A 447 -1.49 -15.76 -18.48
CA LEU A 447 -0.83 -15.86 -17.15
C LEU A 447 -0.66 -14.50 -16.48
N HIS A 448 -0.18 -13.50 -17.25
CA HIS A 448 -0.04 -12.15 -16.73
C HIS A 448 -1.40 -11.54 -16.36
N GLY A 449 -2.43 -11.80 -17.16
CA GLY A 449 -3.80 -11.36 -16.87
C GLY A 449 -4.34 -11.96 -15.57
N ALA A 450 -4.27 -13.27 -15.44
CA ALA A 450 -4.70 -13.97 -14.22
C ALA A 450 -3.90 -13.53 -12.99
N GLY A 451 -2.58 -13.47 -13.11
CA GLY A 451 -1.72 -13.05 -12.01
C GLY A 451 -1.96 -11.61 -11.56
N ASN A 452 -2.06 -10.66 -12.50
CA ASN A 452 -2.38 -9.27 -12.17
C ASN A 452 -3.71 -9.16 -11.41
N SER A 453 -4.74 -9.89 -11.84
CA SER A 453 -6.05 -9.87 -11.18
C SER A 453 -5.98 -10.33 -9.72
N LEU A 454 -5.18 -11.35 -9.41
CA LEU A 454 -4.97 -11.83 -8.05
C LEU A 454 -4.38 -10.76 -7.15
N THR A 455 -3.39 -9.98 -7.64
CA THR A 455 -2.80 -8.91 -6.84
C THR A 455 -3.76 -7.76 -6.55
N PHE A 456 -4.79 -7.59 -7.38
CA PHE A 456 -5.85 -6.60 -7.13
C PHE A 456 -6.85 -7.07 -6.08
N ILE A 457 -7.08 -8.37 -5.98
CA ILE A 457 -8.05 -8.92 -5.03
C ILE A 457 -7.47 -9.06 -3.60
N ILE A 458 -6.17 -9.30 -3.44
CA ILE A 458 -5.55 -9.44 -2.11
C ILE A 458 -5.87 -8.25 -1.17
N PRO A 459 -5.78 -6.96 -1.60
CA PRO A 459 -6.12 -5.83 -0.73
C PRO A 459 -7.59 -5.75 -0.29
N LEU A 460 -8.49 -6.50 -0.90
CA LEU A 460 -9.89 -6.60 -0.44
C LEU A 460 -10.02 -7.43 0.85
N PHE A 461 -9.02 -8.26 1.16
CA PHE A 461 -9.01 -9.16 2.31
C PHE A 461 -7.97 -8.80 3.36
N THR A 462 -6.91 -8.10 2.95
CA THR A 462 -5.80 -7.74 3.84
C THR A 462 -5.59 -6.23 3.82
N LEU A 463 -5.25 -5.67 4.98
CA LEU A 463 -4.95 -4.25 5.10
C LEU A 463 -3.61 -3.92 4.44
N CYS A 464 -3.58 -3.93 3.12
CA CYS A 464 -2.41 -3.59 2.32
C CYS A 464 -2.79 -2.73 1.11
N ASN A 465 -1.79 -2.12 0.49
CA ASN A 465 -1.95 -1.47 -0.81
C ASN A 465 -1.52 -2.43 -1.93
N THR A 466 -2.05 -2.25 -3.13
CA THR A 466 -1.60 -3.00 -4.33
C THR A 466 -0.10 -2.89 -4.58
N GLY A 467 0.57 -1.85 -4.00
CA GLY A 467 2.01 -1.65 -4.08
C GLY A 467 2.84 -2.50 -3.13
N ASP A 468 2.20 -3.08 -2.14
CA ASP A 468 2.85 -3.87 -1.10
C ASP A 468 3.00 -5.35 -1.51
N ILE A 469 2.25 -5.76 -2.54
CA ILE A 469 2.29 -7.09 -3.13
C ILE A 469 3.01 -7.04 -4.48
N GLY A 470 3.94 -7.95 -4.68
CA GLY A 470 4.63 -8.19 -5.95
C GLY A 470 4.11 -9.43 -6.65
N ILE A 471 4.22 -9.42 -7.97
CA ILE A 471 3.94 -10.58 -8.81
C ILE A 471 5.07 -10.78 -9.81
N ILE A 472 5.45 -12.04 -10.02
CA ILE A 472 6.33 -12.45 -11.10
C ILE A 472 5.69 -13.65 -11.78
N VAL A 473 5.62 -13.59 -13.10
CA VAL A 473 5.10 -14.65 -13.96
C VAL A 473 6.22 -15.17 -14.82
N ASN A 474 6.48 -16.47 -14.74
CA ASN A 474 7.46 -17.15 -15.56
C ASN A 474 6.78 -18.21 -16.43
N LEU A 475 7.02 -18.17 -17.74
CA LEU A 475 6.51 -19.20 -18.68
C LEU A 475 7.17 -20.56 -18.46
N PHE A 476 8.37 -20.56 -17.91
CA PHE A 476 9.12 -21.73 -17.47
C PHE A 476 10.01 -21.33 -16.30
N HIS A 477 9.79 -21.95 -15.15
CA HIS A 477 10.62 -21.68 -13.96
C HIS A 477 11.44 -22.94 -13.62
N PRO A 478 12.78 -22.83 -13.42
CA PRO A 478 13.65 -24.00 -13.20
C PRO A 478 13.24 -24.86 -11.99
N ALA A 479 12.71 -24.25 -10.92
CA ALA A 479 12.32 -24.98 -9.72
C ALA A 479 11.06 -25.84 -9.90
N THR A 480 10.17 -25.50 -10.83
CA THR A 480 8.91 -26.22 -11.08
C THR A 480 8.89 -26.95 -12.43
N GLY A 481 9.77 -26.55 -13.37
CA GLY A 481 9.76 -27.05 -14.75
C GLY A 481 8.51 -26.63 -15.56
N LYS A 482 7.69 -25.71 -15.05
CA LYS A 482 6.38 -25.34 -15.58
C LYS A 482 6.15 -23.82 -15.56
N PRO A 483 5.11 -23.33 -16.26
CA PRO A 483 4.63 -21.97 -16.09
C PRO A 483 4.23 -21.74 -14.64
N THR A 484 4.75 -20.70 -14.01
CA THR A 484 4.58 -20.47 -12.57
C THR A 484 4.27 -19.02 -12.29
N ILE A 485 3.32 -18.78 -11.38
CA ILE A 485 2.98 -17.48 -10.84
C ILE A 485 3.51 -17.39 -9.41
N PHE A 486 4.30 -16.35 -9.13
CA PHE A 486 4.81 -16.02 -7.81
C PHE A 486 4.11 -14.76 -7.31
N ILE A 487 3.62 -14.79 -6.06
CA ILE A 487 3.03 -13.63 -5.36
C ILE A 487 3.81 -13.47 -4.06
N TYR A 488 4.31 -12.26 -3.80
CA TYR A 488 5.23 -12.03 -2.69
C TYR A 488 5.04 -10.67 -2.03
N ASP A 489 5.48 -10.58 -0.78
CA ASP A 489 5.51 -9.32 -0.04
C ASP A 489 6.66 -8.44 -0.56
N ARG A 490 6.38 -7.18 -0.91
CA ARG A 490 7.42 -6.25 -1.35
C ARG A 490 8.16 -5.61 -0.18
N PHE A 491 8.41 -6.36 0.87
CA PHE A 491 9.12 -5.96 2.08
C PHE A 491 10.20 -6.98 2.45
N PRO A 492 11.40 -6.52 2.90
CA PRO A 492 12.42 -7.42 3.40
C PRO A 492 11.88 -8.35 4.50
N GLY A 493 12.15 -9.65 4.36
CA GLY A 493 11.67 -10.68 5.27
C GLY A 493 10.19 -11.03 5.12
N GLY A 494 9.42 -10.28 4.32
CA GLY A 494 7.96 -10.34 4.29
C GLY A 494 7.33 -9.69 5.52
N ILE A 495 6.05 -9.37 5.47
CA ILE A 495 5.27 -8.85 6.61
C ILE A 495 3.98 -9.63 6.84
N GLY A 496 3.81 -10.74 6.12
CA GLY A 496 2.73 -11.70 6.32
C GLY A 496 1.56 -11.57 5.37
N TYR A 497 1.56 -10.64 4.41
CA TYR A 497 0.50 -10.53 3.40
C TYR A 497 0.39 -11.77 2.53
N SER A 498 1.54 -12.32 2.09
CA SER A 498 1.59 -13.57 1.32
C SER A 498 1.08 -14.76 2.11
N TYR A 499 1.38 -14.84 3.41
CA TYR A 499 0.84 -15.89 4.28
C TYR A 499 -0.69 -15.82 4.32
N LYS A 500 -1.24 -14.61 4.54
CA LYS A 500 -2.69 -14.42 4.56
C LYS A 500 -3.32 -14.65 3.18
N GLY A 501 -2.67 -14.19 2.11
CA GLY A 501 -3.09 -14.48 0.73
C GLY A 501 -3.10 -15.97 0.41
N CYS A 502 -2.12 -16.73 0.92
CA CYS A 502 -2.08 -18.19 0.81
C CYS A 502 -3.27 -18.86 1.51
N GLU A 503 -3.61 -18.45 2.74
CA GLU A 503 -4.79 -18.95 3.47
C GLU A 503 -6.10 -18.71 2.72
N LEU A 504 -6.19 -17.58 2.04
CA LEU A 504 -7.39 -17.13 1.32
C LEU A 504 -7.37 -17.52 -0.17
N PHE A 505 -6.40 -18.32 -0.61
CA PHE A 505 -6.17 -18.60 -2.02
C PHE A 505 -7.42 -19.03 -2.81
N PRO A 506 -8.27 -19.96 -2.32
CA PRO A 506 -9.50 -20.32 -3.02
C PRO A 506 -10.43 -19.11 -3.27
N SER A 507 -10.63 -18.27 -2.27
CA SER A 507 -11.46 -17.07 -2.38
C SER A 507 -10.83 -16.00 -3.31
N LEU A 508 -9.49 -15.90 -3.33
CA LEU A 508 -8.80 -14.99 -4.25
C LEU A 508 -9.02 -15.39 -5.70
N ILE A 509 -8.97 -16.69 -6.03
CA ILE A 509 -9.20 -17.21 -7.37
C ILE A 509 -10.65 -16.93 -7.79
N GLU A 510 -11.64 -17.25 -6.94
CA GLU A 510 -13.06 -17.05 -7.21
C GLU A 510 -13.39 -15.57 -7.47
N LYS A 511 -12.94 -14.68 -6.59
CA LYS A 511 -13.18 -13.23 -6.73
C LYS A 511 -12.47 -12.62 -7.93
N SER A 512 -11.26 -13.10 -8.27
CA SER A 512 -10.57 -12.69 -9.48
C SER A 512 -11.32 -13.09 -10.74
N PHE A 513 -11.85 -14.32 -10.77
CA PHE A 513 -12.68 -14.82 -11.87
C PHE A 513 -13.96 -13.98 -12.03
N GLU A 514 -14.69 -13.73 -10.94
CA GLU A 514 -15.91 -12.90 -10.95
C GLU A 514 -15.62 -11.49 -11.48
N MET A 515 -14.55 -10.83 -10.99
CA MET A 515 -14.17 -9.49 -11.38
C MET A 515 -13.88 -9.38 -12.88
N ILE A 516 -13.10 -10.32 -13.43
CA ILE A 516 -12.76 -10.33 -14.85
C ILE A 516 -14.00 -10.63 -15.70
N MET A 517 -14.80 -11.64 -15.30
CA MET A 517 -15.98 -12.08 -16.04
C MET A 517 -17.04 -10.98 -16.16
N ARG A 518 -17.29 -10.23 -15.08
CA ARG A 518 -18.28 -9.16 -15.07
C ARG A 518 -17.82 -7.89 -15.81
N CYS A 519 -16.53 -7.74 -16.07
CA CYS A 519 -16.04 -6.58 -16.81
C CYS A 519 -16.49 -6.65 -18.29
N ARG A 520 -17.05 -5.55 -18.80
CA ARG A 520 -17.59 -5.50 -20.18
C ARG A 520 -16.54 -5.33 -21.28
N CYS A 521 -15.25 -5.23 -20.93
CA CYS A 521 -14.17 -5.14 -21.92
C CYS A 521 -13.99 -6.46 -22.68
N GLU A 522 -13.48 -6.39 -23.91
CA GLU A 522 -13.24 -7.60 -24.73
C GLU A 522 -11.95 -8.32 -24.34
N ASN A 523 -10.82 -7.62 -24.28
CA ASN A 523 -9.49 -8.22 -24.15
C ASN A 523 -8.76 -7.93 -22.83
N GLY A 524 -9.44 -7.28 -21.88
CA GLY A 524 -8.85 -6.79 -20.64
C GLY A 524 -8.77 -5.26 -20.63
N CYS A 525 -8.74 -4.67 -19.46
CA CYS A 525 -8.68 -3.22 -19.28
C CYS A 525 -8.15 -2.88 -17.87
N PRO A 526 -7.88 -1.57 -17.59
CA PRO A 526 -7.44 -1.14 -16.25
C PRO A 526 -8.39 -1.51 -15.11
N ARG A 527 -9.67 -1.78 -15.41
CA ARG A 527 -10.70 -2.14 -14.42
C ARG A 527 -10.70 -3.61 -14.01
N CYS A 528 -9.96 -4.47 -14.70
CA CYS A 528 -10.00 -5.90 -14.39
C CYS A 528 -8.63 -6.58 -14.33
N MET A 529 -7.69 -6.23 -15.19
CA MET A 529 -6.42 -6.97 -15.27
C MET A 529 -5.19 -6.15 -15.66
N TYR A 530 -5.33 -4.89 -16.11
CA TYR A 530 -4.17 -4.07 -16.45
C TYR A 530 -3.50 -3.55 -15.19
N SER A 531 -2.19 -3.72 -15.10
CA SER A 531 -1.37 -3.22 -14.01
C SER A 531 -0.26 -2.31 -14.52
N SER A 532 -0.23 -1.06 -14.06
CA SER A 532 0.86 -0.14 -14.36
C SER A 532 2.21 -0.58 -13.78
N LYS A 533 2.21 -1.56 -12.88
CA LYS A 533 3.40 -2.12 -12.23
C LYS A 533 3.92 -3.37 -12.93
N SER A 534 3.13 -3.98 -13.80
CA SER A 534 3.56 -5.13 -14.57
C SER A 534 4.49 -4.67 -15.71
N PRO A 535 5.68 -5.26 -15.87
CA PRO A 535 6.57 -4.97 -16.99
C PRO A 535 6.01 -5.52 -18.33
N TYR A 536 5.05 -6.45 -18.26
CA TYR A 536 4.45 -7.05 -19.44
C TYR A 536 3.55 -6.04 -20.17
N PRO A 537 3.65 -5.94 -21.50
CA PRO A 537 2.83 -5.00 -22.28
C PRO A 537 1.34 -5.30 -22.14
N GLN A 538 0.57 -4.34 -21.65
CA GLN A 538 -0.82 -4.54 -21.25
C GLN A 538 -1.77 -4.86 -22.42
N ASN A 539 -1.44 -4.39 -23.61
CA ASN A 539 -2.19 -4.67 -24.85
C ASN A 539 -2.08 -6.13 -25.33
N TYR A 540 -1.16 -6.92 -24.78
CA TYR A 540 -1.03 -8.35 -25.07
C TYR A 540 -1.66 -9.24 -24.01
N LEU A 541 -2.29 -8.68 -22.98
CA LEU A 541 -3.06 -9.47 -22.01
C LEU A 541 -4.26 -10.12 -22.72
N ASN A 542 -4.60 -11.33 -22.26
CA ASN A 542 -5.70 -12.09 -22.84
C ASN A 542 -6.74 -12.40 -21.76
N LYS A 543 -7.91 -11.77 -21.88
CA LYS A 543 -9.00 -11.91 -20.91
C LYS A 543 -9.58 -13.33 -20.90
N THR A 544 -9.85 -13.88 -22.07
CA THR A 544 -10.41 -15.22 -22.21
C THR A 544 -9.47 -16.27 -21.62
N GLY A 545 -8.17 -16.16 -21.93
CA GLY A 545 -7.17 -17.06 -21.37
C GLY A 545 -6.98 -16.92 -19.86
N ALA A 546 -7.06 -15.69 -19.32
CA ALA A 546 -7.02 -15.47 -17.88
C ALA A 546 -8.22 -16.14 -17.17
N LEU A 547 -9.42 -16.04 -17.74
CA LEU A 547 -10.62 -16.73 -17.23
C LEU A 547 -10.47 -18.25 -17.26
N LEU A 548 -9.94 -18.82 -18.36
CA LEU A 548 -9.71 -20.26 -18.48
C LEU A 548 -8.68 -20.76 -17.43
N ILE A 549 -7.63 -19.98 -17.15
CA ILE A 549 -6.66 -20.31 -16.10
C ILE A 549 -7.35 -20.31 -14.73
N LEU A 550 -8.10 -19.26 -14.39
CA LEU A 550 -8.75 -19.14 -13.09
C LEU A 550 -9.83 -20.22 -12.91
N GLU A 551 -10.60 -20.54 -13.95
CA GLU A 551 -11.59 -21.63 -13.94
C GLU A 551 -10.93 -23.00 -13.73
N GLY A 552 -9.82 -23.27 -14.44
CA GLY A 552 -9.03 -24.48 -14.25
C GLY A 552 -8.47 -24.60 -12.84
N LEU A 553 -7.94 -23.52 -12.26
CA LEU A 553 -7.49 -23.50 -10.88
C LEU A 553 -8.61 -23.75 -9.88
N MET A 554 -9.83 -23.21 -10.09
CA MET A 554 -10.99 -23.51 -9.25
C MET A 554 -11.37 -24.99 -9.31
N ALA A 555 -11.31 -25.61 -10.48
CA ALA A 555 -11.57 -27.04 -10.64
C ALA A 555 -10.55 -27.88 -9.86
N GLU A 556 -9.27 -27.61 -10.03
CA GLU A 556 -8.20 -28.30 -9.31
C GLU A 556 -8.28 -28.16 -7.78
N ILE A 557 -8.64 -26.96 -7.27
CA ILE A 557 -8.86 -26.74 -5.83
C ILE A 557 -10.00 -27.61 -5.30
N ARG A 558 -11.10 -27.76 -6.06
CA ARG A 558 -12.23 -28.63 -5.68
C ARG A 558 -11.84 -30.09 -5.64
N ASP A 559 -11.07 -30.54 -6.63
CA ASP A 559 -10.61 -31.94 -6.71
C ASP A 559 -9.67 -32.28 -5.55
N CYS A 560 -8.68 -31.44 -5.26
CA CYS A 560 -7.79 -31.61 -4.12
C CYS A 560 -8.55 -31.60 -2.76
N SER A 561 -9.60 -30.76 -2.65
CA SER A 561 -10.43 -30.71 -1.44
C SER A 561 -11.33 -31.95 -1.28
N GLY A 562 -11.71 -32.58 -2.39
CA GLY A 562 -12.51 -33.81 -2.41
C GLY A 562 -11.70 -35.07 -2.10
N GLU A 563 -10.44 -35.12 -2.46
CA GLU A 563 -9.52 -36.22 -2.11
C GLU A 563 -9.23 -36.27 -0.62
N VAL A 564 -9.04 -35.12 0.05
CA VAL A 564 -8.79 -35.04 1.50
C VAL A 564 -9.98 -35.56 2.32
N LYS A 565 -11.21 -35.51 1.79
CA LYS A 565 -12.42 -36.08 2.47
C LYS A 565 -12.59 -37.57 2.29
N ARG A 566 -11.84 -38.24 1.40
CA ARG A 566 -11.92 -39.69 1.18
C ARG A 566 -10.87 -40.47 1.97
N ASP A 567 -9.85 -39.79 2.48
CA ASP A 567 -8.75 -40.37 3.27
C ASP A 567 -8.87 -40.10 4.78
N THR A 568 -9.95 -39.47 5.23
CA THR A 568 -10.35 -39.29 6.64
C THR A 568 -11.66 -40.02 6.93
#